data_b393c0c11b87b9270f8fbe2792d90e80
#
_entry.id   b393c0c11b87b9270f8fbe2792d90e80
#
_cell.length_a   1.000
_cell.length_b   1.000
_cell.length_c   1.000
_cell.angle_alpha   90.00
_cell.angle_beta   90.00
_cell.angle_gamma   90.00
#
_symmetry.space_group_name_H-M   'P 1'
#
loop_
_entity.id
_entity.type
_entity.pdbx_description
1 polymer ?
#
loop_
_entity_poly.entity_id
_entity_poly.type
_entity_poly.pdbx_seq_one_letter_code
_entity_poly.pdbx_strand_id
1 'polypeptide(L)'
;MANQVRIEYDPYQQKASYQIRDSSSRKFAKIPKSDLGNPDNHKYHDGMLDEILKYAIPELQEKRLAKELVFCGTEDDFQDFKDALVRFYERNPDTTWNMTLLRDETSYYRAADTVKSEINAIFQGIVDTLTEKQNEDVYRDVCRKLESYTDAVSNEIPVCVIGVYSAGKSAFLNAIIGRELLPSHERETTAKITKIVRADTTCIRFTYSGTEIKLPMDTGCLAGKTAHTAELDMLLEQLNRIDGNLPEDQRVYQILEVVNALPFETVPMITLETPFRKSSLPDDIRFVFYDTPGAKTMDNPEHEEILKRELLKRSNGLPVFIANMDSIGKPDVIDTAISIVEKAGASLDKRNTLLIINKADGDVPAELKRTSEKWRTSKISELPALLKWQHRQVLFAASVVALGYKLKPVELCSDEYYQNFSEKEQKFRDPNNRRLYHSLPQFDLLPKAQMDAALAAVQAAAENPDELALQNSGLPAVEAAITRFARRYASYHKCRKATEYLTDAIQLTNDELKNQQAEMEDTRKQIHDAYQSRYGSLLKEIDACFNAFSLEEIGQPITNDFNRMMADENLNFTNRAKEIVLTCCRNSRKEKYKTGLDCQIQVGTERLSKGYTEKCTKDVARQDF
;
A
#
# COMPACT_ATOMS: atom_id res chain seq x y z
N MET A 1 12.44 -34.77 24.55
CA MET A 1 11.37 -33.85 24.07
C MET A 1 11.99 -32.96 23.02
N ALA A 2 11.24 -32.59 21.99
CA ALA A 2 11.80 -31.78 20.91
C ALA A 2 11.92 -30.31 21.36
N ASN A 3 12.98 -29.61 20.94
CA ASN A 3 13.10 -28.18 21.09
C ASN A 3 11.94 -27.45 20.39
N GLN A 4 11.55 -26.30 20.92
CA GLN A 4 10.60 -25.39 20.28
C GLN A 4 11.33 -24.14 19.81
N VAL A 5 11.00 -23.65 18.61
CA VAL A 5 11.41 -22.33 18.13
C VAL A 5 10.20 -21.43 18.09
N ARG A 6 10.29 -20.30 18.80
CA ARG A 6 9.32 -19.21 18.70
C ARG A 6 9.77 -18.25 17.61
N ILE A 7 8.84 -17.92 16.74
CA ILE A 7 9.00 -16.99 15.62
C ILE A 7 7.98 -15.89 15.83
N GLU A 8 8.45 -14.69 16.07
CA GLU A 8 7.61 -13.50 16.20
C GLU A 8 7.79 -12.62 14.97
N TYR A 9 6.70 -12.26 14.31
CA TYR A 9 6.69 -11.40 13.14
C TYR A 9 5.84 -10.16 13.38
N ASP A 10 6.48 -9.00 13.25
CA ASP A 10 5.82 -7.70 13.31
C ASP A 10 5.41 -7.24 11.90
N PRO A 11 4.13 -7.24 11.54
CA PRO A 11 3.64 -6.86 10.22
C PRO A 11 3.81 -5.37 9.93
N TYR A 12 3.90 -4.52 10.96
CA TYR A 12 4.07 -3.07 10.81
C TYR A 12 5.51 -2.70 10.48
N GLN A 13 6.47 -3.31 11.16
CA GLN A 13 7.90 -3.10 10.91
C GLN A 13 8.46 -4.04 9.84
N GLN A 14 7.70 -5.06 9.46
CA GLN A 14 8.16 -6.14 8.59
C GLN A 14 9.44 -6.80 9.11
N LYS A 15 9.42 -7.16 10.40
CA LYS A 15 10.55 -7.77 11.09
C LYS A 15 10.19 -9.08 11.75
N ALA A 16 11.08 -10.05 11.62
CA ALA A 16 10.99 -11.32 12.34
C ALA A 16 12.05 -11.45 13.41
N SER A 17 11.71 -12.10 14.51
CA SER A 17 12.65 -12.50 15.56
C SER A 17 12.49 -13.98 15.89
N TYR A 18 13.58 -14.61 16.33
CA TYR A 18 13.64 -16.04 16.57
C TYR A 18 14.23 -16.34 17.93
N GLN A 19 13.57 -17.20 18.67
CA GLN A 19 14.00 -17.67 19.98
C GLN A 19 13.84 -19.18 20.08
N ILE A 20 14.71 -19.87 20.81
CA ILE A 20 14.65 -21.30 21.04
C ILE A 20 14.42 -21.62 22.51
N ARG A 21 13.64 -22.66 22.77
CA ARG A 21 13.46 -23.25 24.08
C ARG A 21 13.74 -24.74 24.00
N ASP A 22 14.68 -25.23 24.80
CA ASP A 22 14.85 -26.66 24.96
C ASP A 22 13.75 -27.26 25.86
N SER A 23 13.63 -28.57 25.84
CA SER A 23 12.61 -29.29 26.61
C SER A 23 12.76 -29.17 28.13
N SER A 24 13.92 -28.74 28.64
CA SER A 24 14.21 -28.57 30.05
C SER A 24 13.98 -27.13 30.54
N SER A 25 13.97 -26.16 29.63
CA SER A 25 13.82 -24.73 29.94
C SER A 25 12.35 -24.28 29.81
N ARG A 26 11.91 -23.43 30.75
CA ARG A 26 10.61 -22.73 30.66
C ARG A 26 10.69 -21.40 29.89
N LYS A 27 11.91 -20.90 29.59
CA LYS A 27 12.12 -19.60 28.95
C LYS A 27 12.70 -19.77 27.55
N PHE A 28 12.24 -18.96 26.62
CA PHE A 28 12.84 -18.82 25.31
C PHE A 28 14.14 -18.00 25.40
N ALA A 29 15.16 -18.39 24.66
CA ALA A 29 16.47 -17.77 24.60
C ALA A 29 16.90 -17.57 23.14
N LYS A 30 17.92 -16.74 22.92
CA LYS A 30 18.50 -16.51 21.58
C LYS A 30 19.01 -17.83 20.99
N ILE A 31 18.80 -18.04 19.69
CA ILE A 31 19.32 -19.22 18.99
C ILE A 31 20.85 -19.10 18.85
N PRO A 32 21.61 -20.02 19.42
CA PRO A 32 23.07 -19.98 19.33
C PRO A 32 23.53 -20.51 17.96
N LYS A 33 24.59 -19.93 17.41
CA LYS A 33 25.30 -20.44 16.21
C LYS A 33 24.40 -20.68 14.98
N SER A 34 23.36 -19.88 14.81
CA SER A 34 22.50 -19.89 13.63
C SER A 34 22.34 -18.47 13.08
N ASP A 35 22.18 -18.34 11.77
CA ASP A 35 21.86 -17.07 11.11
C ASP A 35 20.56 -16.47 11.63
N LEU A 36 19.60 -17.29 12.04
CA LEU A 36 18.35 -16.88 12.70
C LEU A 36 18.60 -16.22 14.08
N GLY A 37 19.71 -16.51 14.72
CA GLY A 37 20.11 -15.88 15.98
C GLY A 37 20.88 -14.56 15.81
N ASN A 38 21.22 -14.17 14.59
CA ASN A 38 21.96 -12.95 14.29
C ASN A 38 21.02 -11.86 13.75
N PRO A 39 20.63 -10.86 14.57
CA PRO A 39 19.69 -9.82 14.15
C PRO A 39 20.23 -8.93 13.01
N ASP A 40 21.55 -8.87 12.81
CA ASP A 40 22.17 -8.10 11.73
C ASP A 40 22.07 -8.81 10.36
N ASN A 41 21.60 -10.05 10.34
CA ASN A 41 21.37 -10.78 9.09
C ASN A 41 19.97 -10.45 8.53
N HIS A 42 19.86 -9.32 7.85
CA HIS A 42 18.61 -8.76 7.31
C HIS A 42 17.80 -9.76 6.48
N LYS A 43 18.46 -10.70 5.82
CA LYS A 43 17.81 -11.73 5.00
C LYS A 43 16.81 -12.59 5.78
N TYR A 44 17.05 -12.79 7.08
CA TYR A 44 16.18 -13.60 7.95
C TYR A 44 15.26 -12.75 8.83
N HIS A 45 15.59 -11.48 9.02
CA HIS A 45 14.90 -10.64 10.00
C HIS A 45 14.10 -9.51 9.39
N ASP A 46 14.52 -8.96 8.25
CA ASP A 46 13.88 -7.78 7.67
C ASP A 46 13.18 -8.13 6.36
N GLY A 47 11.94 -7.76 6.27
CA GLY A 47 11.14 -7.91 5.06
C GLY A 47 9.77 -8.53 5.30
N MET A 48 9.06 -8.80 4.23
CA MET A 48 7.78 -9.51 4.32
C MET A 48 8.00 -10.96 4.76
N LEU A 49 7.04 -11.46 5.53
CA LEU A 49 7.13 -12.81 6.11
C LEU A 49 7.50 -13.88 5.08
N ASP A 50 6.86 -13.87 3.94
CA ASP A 50 7.12 -14.81 2.85
C ASP A 50 8.56 -14.83 2.37
N GLU A 51 9.22 -13.65 2.29
CA GLU A 51 10.62 -13.56 1.87
C GLU A 51 11.56 -14.07 2.94
N ILE A 52 11.25 -13.71 4.19
CA ILE A 52 11.97 -14.20 5.35
C ILE A 52 11.87 -15.72 5.42
N LEU A 53 10.67 -16.28 5.27
CA LEU A 53 10.43 -17.73 5.35
C LEU A 53 11.12 -18.53 4.23
N LYS A 54 11.37 -17.93 3.07
CA LYS A 54 12.14 -18.54 1.99
C LYS A 54 13.54 -18.97 2.44
N TYR A 55 14.12 -18.26 3.38
CA TYR A 55 15.42 -18.55 3.97
C TYR A 55 15.32 -19.24 5.33
N ALA A 56 14.37 -18.81 6.15
CA ALA A 56 14.22 -19.32 7.50
C ALA A 56 13.79 -20.79 7.55
N ILE A 57 12.85 -21.23 6.69
CA ILE A 57 12.39 -22.61 6.67
C ILE A 57 13.53 -23.58 6.29
N PRO A 58 14.32 -23.36 5.21
CA PRO A 58 15.48 -24.20 4.93
C PRO A 58 16.50 -24.25 6.08
N GLU A 59 16.81 -23.10 6.71
CA GLU A 59 17.76 -23.04 7.85
C GLU A 59 17.23 -23.83 9.05
N LEU A 60 15.94 -23.66 9.40
CA LEU A 60 15.30 -24.43 10.48
C LEU A 60 15.35 -25.94 10.20
N GLN A 61 15.14 -26.33 8.94
CA GLN A 61 15.14 -27.70 8.47
C GLN A 61 16.56 -28.29 8.47
N GLU A 62 17.53 -27.63 7.86
CA GLU A 62 18.92 -28.08 7.73
C GLU A 62 19.59 -28.24 9.09
N LYS A 63 19.42 -27.25 9.96
CA LYS A 63 19.98 -27.27 11.32
C LYS A 63 19.18 -28.16 12.28
N ARG A 64 18.00 -28.65 11.89
CA ARG A 64 17.07 -29.44 12.73
C ARG A 64 16.84 -28.80 14.11
N LEU A 65 16.62 -27.49 14.12
CA LEU A 65 16.59 -26.68 15.36
C LEU A 65 15.43 -27.07 16.26
N ALA A 66 14.24 -27.31 15.69
CA ALA A 66 13.05 -27.71 16.44
C ALA A 66 12.08 -28.50 15.58
N LYS A 67 11.24 -29.34 16.23
CA LYS A 67 10.08 -29.98 15.57
C LYS A 67 8.82 -29.15 15.71
N GLU A 68 8.75 -28.28 16.70
CA GLU A 68 7.60 -27.43 16.95
C GLU A 68 8.01 -25.97 16.73
N LEU A 69 7.31 -25.29 15.87
CA LEU A 69 7.44 -23.86 15.58
C LEU A 69 6.25 -23.14 16.19
N VAL A 70 6.49 -22.23 17.12
CA VAL A 70 5.46 -21.43 17.79
C VAL A 70 5.46 -20.05 17.15
N PHE A 71 4.43 -19.73 16.39
CA PHE A 71 4.33 -18.47 15.66
C PHE A 71 3.50 -17.44 16.42
N CYS A 72 4.05 -16.23 16.56
CA CYS A 72 3.41 -15.04 17.08
C CYS A 72 3.32 -13.99 15.97
N GLY A 73 2.12 -13.62 15.59
CA GLY A 73 1.84 -12.70 14.50
C GLY A 73 0.33 -12.57 14.29
N THR A 74 -0.08 -12.03 13.15
CA THR A 74 -1.50 -12.01 12.78
C THR A 74 -2.01 -13.39 12.37
N GLU A 75 -3.33 -13.58 12.35
CA GLU A 75 -3.93 -14.82 11.80
C GLU A 75 -3.50 -15.05 10.36
N ASP A 76 -3.54 -13.99 9.59
CA ASP A 76 -3.17 -14.03 8.18
C ASP A 76 -1.70 -14.46 7.99
N ASP A 77 -0.77 -13.90 8.77
CA ASP A 77 0.64 -14.28 8.72
C ASP A 77 0.86 -15.74 9.13
N PHE A 78 0.06 -16.24 10.08
CA PHE A 78 0.08 -17.63 10.45
C PHE A 78 -0.31 -18.55 9.28
N GLN A 79 -1.37 -18.20 8.53
CA GLN A 79 -1.78 -18.96 7.36
C GLN A 79 -0.72 -18.91 6.25
N ASP A 80 -0.07 -17.76 6.03
CA ASP A 80 1.05 -17.65 5.06
C ASP A 80 2.23 -18.53 5.46
N PHE A 81 2.57 -18.56 6.74
CA PHE A 81 3.62 -19.44 7.21
C PHE A 81 3.26 -20.91 6.98
N LYS A 82 2.03 -21.30 7.30
CA LYS A 82 1.53 -22.65 7.05
C LYS A 82 1.63 -23.02 5.58
N ASP A 83 1.19 -22.13 4.70
CA ASP A 83 1.27 -22.34 3.24
C ASP A 83 2.73 -22.39 2.76
N ALA A 84 3.63 -21.59 3.34
CA ALA A 84 5.06 -21.64 3.02
C ALA A 84 5.69 -22.99 3.41
N LEU A 85 5.33 -23.55 4.57
CA LEU A 85 5.76 -24.88 4.99
C LEU A 85 5.26 -25.97 4.07
N VAL A 86 3.97 -25.95 3.70
CA VAL A 86 3.40 -26.92 2.77
C VAL A 86 4.16 -26.90 1.44
N ARG A 87 4.34 -25.71 0.86
CA ARG A 87 5.12 -25.55 -0.39
C ARG A 87 6.55 -26.02 -0.27
N PHE A 88 7.19 -25.81 0.88
CA PHE A 88 8.54 -26.29 1.13
C PHE A 88 8.59 -27.83 1.06
N TYR A 89 7.66 -28.52 1.71
CA TYR A 89 7.61 -29.99 1.69
C TYR A 89 7.21 -30.55 0.32
N GLU A 90 6.30 -29.92 -0.40
CA GLU A 90 5.96 -30.32 -1.78
C GLU A 90 7.18 -30.28 -2.72
N ARG A 91 8.08 -29.31 -2.53
CA ARG A 91 9.32 -29.17 -3.31
C ARG A 91 10.48 -30.02 -2.82
N ASN A 92 10.39 -30.53 -1.61
CA ASN A 92 11.41 -31.35 -0.97
C ASN A 92 10.79 -32.63 -0.38
N PRO A 93 10.23 -33.51 -1.22
CA PRO A 93 9.46 -34.70 -0.76
C PRO A 93 10.31 -35.70 0.03
N ASP A 94 11.63 -35.72 -0.18
CA ASP A 94 12.57 -36.60 0.52
C ASP A 94 12.88 -36.15 1.96
N THR A 95 12.26 -35.06 2.41
CA THR A 95 12.49 -34.52 3.75
C THR A 95 11.91 -35.43 4.83
N THR A 96 12.77 -35.94 5.72
CA THR A 96 12.38 -36.82 6.83
C THR A 96 12.12 -36.08 8.15
N TRP A 97 12.51 -34.81 8.24
CA TRP A 97 12.33 -33.97 9.43
C TRP A 97 11.14 -33.03 9.23
N ASN A 98 9.97 -33.41 9.74
CA ASN A 98 8.76 -32.59 9.64
C ASN A 98 8.63 -31.66 10.84
N MET A 99 8.39 -30.38 10.57
CA MET A 99 8.12 -29.34 11.56
C MET A 99 6.60 -29.12 11.65
N THR A 100 6.10 -28.94 12.87
CA THR A 100 4.70 -28.62 13.15
C THR A 100 4.59 -27.16 13.53
N LEU A 101 3.73 -26.40 12.85
CA LEU A 101 3.47 -25.00 13.14
C LEU A 101 2.31 -24.88 14.14
N LEU A 102 2.56 -24.21 15.25
CA LEU A 102 1.60 -23.92 16.31
C LEU A 102 1.42 -22.40 16.40
N ARG A 103 0.21 -21.93 16.66
CA ARG A 103 -0.07 -20.51 16.89
C ARG A 103 0.08 -20.18 18.37
N ASP A 104 0.72 -19.05 18.68
CA ASP A 104 0.71 -18.47 20.02
C ASP A 104 -0.50 -17.58 20.19
N GLU A 105 -1.59 -18.13 20.72
CA GLU A 105 -2.86 -17.40 20.95
C GLU A 105 -2.77 -16.37 22.08
N THR A 106 -1.71 -16.38 22.87
CA THR A 106 -1.54 -15.44 23.99
C THR A 106 -0.87 -14.13 23.59
N SER A 107 -0.35 -14.07 22.38
CA SER A 107 0.42 -12.93 21.86
C SER A 107 0.02 -12.68 20.41
N TYR A 108 -0.66 -11.56 20.15
CA TYR A 108 -1.14 -11.20 18.82
C TYR A 108 -0.93 -9.70 18.55
N TYR A 109 -0.78 -9.37 17.28
CA TYR A 109 -0.72 -7.98 16.83
C TYR A 109 -2.12 -7.43 16.60
N ARG A 110 -2.31 -6.16 16.94
CA ARG A 110 -3.60 -5.47 16.74
C ARG A 110 -3.88 -5.31 15.26
N ALA A 111 -5.16 -5.33 14.90
CA ALA A 111 -5.60 -5.10 13.53
C ALA A 111 -5.22 -3.68 13.05
N ALA A 112 -4.83 -3.56 11.79
CA ALA A 112 -4.40 -2.30 11.19
C ALA A 112 -5.46 -1.19 11.30
N ASP A 113 -6.75 -1.52 11.17
CA ASP A 113 -7.84 -0.54 11.28
C ASP A 113 -7.94 0.09 12.67
N THR A 114 -7.71 -0.71 13.72
CA THR A 114 -7.69 -0.20 15.10
C THR A 114 -6.51 0.77 15.31
N VAL A 115 -5.32 0.37 14.84
CA VAL A 115 -4.12 1.21 14.93
C VAL A 115 -4.28 2.48 14.11
N LYS A 116 -4.85 2.40 12.91
CA LYS A 116 -5.15 3.54 12.05
C LYS A 116 -6.08 4.56 12.73
N SER A 117 -7.11 4.09 13.43
CA SER A 117 -8.02 4.96 14.16
C SER A 117 -7.31 5.74 15.27
N GLU A 118 -6.39 5.09 16.00
CA GLU A 118 -5.59 5.75 17.03
C GLU A 118 -4.60 6.77 16.46
N ILE A 119 -3.93 6.41 15.36
CA ILE A 119 -3.02 7.31 14.64
C ILE A 119 -3.79 8.56 14.18
N ASN A 120 -4.97 8.39 13.60
CA ASN A 120 -5.80 9.50 13.14
C ASN A 120 -6.26 10.42 14.30
N ALA A 121 -6.55 9.85 15.47
CA ALA A 121 -6.90 10.66 16.65
C ALA A 121 -5.73 11.53 17.13
N ILE A 122 -4.50 11.00 17.10
CA ILE A 122 -3.28 11.75 17.41
C ILE A 122 -3.07 12.86 16.37
N PHE A 123 -3.16 12.51 15.10
CA PHE A 123 -3.00 13.46 13.99
C PHE A 123 -3.98 14.63 14.11
N GLN A 124 -5.28 14.35 14.32
CA GLN A 124 -6.29 15.38 14.43
C GLN A 124 -6.00 16.31 15.60
N GLY A 125 -5.57 15.80 16.75
CA GLY A 125 -5.19 16.65 17.88
C GLY A 125 -4.00 17.56 17.59
N ILE A 126 -3.03 17.11 16.79
CA ILE A 126 -1.92 17.95 16.34
C ILE A 126 -2.42 19.04 15.39
N VAL A 127 -3.25 18.67 14.39
CA VAL A 127 -3.83 19.63 13.43
C VAL A 127 -4.65 20.70 14.14
N ASP A 128 -5.53 20.32 15.06
CA ASP A 128 -6.36 21.25 15.82
C ASP A 128 -5.51 22.29 16.59
N THR A 129 -4.36 21.85 17.10
CA THR A 129 -3.44 22.69 17.85
C THR A 129 -2.65 23.65 16.95
N LEU A 130 -2.30 23.21 15.72
CA LEU A 130 -1.52 24.01 14.76
C LEU A 130 -2.36 24.93 13.89
N THR A 131 -3.68 24.75 13.84
CA THR A 131 -4.56 25.51 12.92
C THR A 131 -4.42 27.03 13.08
N GLU A 132 -4.21 27.52 14.30
CA GLU A 132 -4.00 28.94 14.60
C GLU A 132 -2.61 29.46 14.18
N LYS A 133 -1.63 28.57 13.97
CA LYS A 133 -0.21 28.87 13.73
C LYS A 133 0.30 28.53 12.33
N GLN A 134 -0.57 28.12 11.42
CA GLN A 134 -0.21 27.65 10.06
C GLN A 134 0.58 28.67 9.21
N ASN A 135 0.46 29.96 9.53
CA ASN A 135 1.13 31.03 8.79
C ASN A 135 2.52 31.39 9.34
N GLU A 136 2.97 30.79 10.42
CA GLU A 136 4.31 30.99 10.95
C GLU A 136 5.32 30.15 10.15
N ASP A 137 6.40 30.79 9.66
CA ASP A 137 7.44 30.10 8.85
C ASP A 137 8.03 28.87 9.54
N VAL A 138 8.16 28.95 10.86
CA VAL A 138 8.64 27.91 11.77
C VAL A 138 7.85 26.60 11.64
N TYR A 139 6.55 26.68 11.45
CA TYR A 139 5.69 25.50 11.36
C TYR A 139 5.45 25.01 9.94
N ARG A 140 6.00 25.66 8.93
CA ARG A 140 5.79 25.30 7.51
C ARG A 140 6.21 23.88 7.20
N ASP A 141 7.35 23.41 7.72
CA ASP A 141 7.84 22.05 7.48
C ASP A 141 7.02 21.01 8.22
N VAL A 142 6.53 21.34 9.42
CA VAL A 142 5.58 20.51 10.16
C VAL A 142 4.28 20.34 9.37
N CYS A 143 3.69 21.44 8.86
CA CYS A 143 2.49 21.41 8.03
C CYS A 143 2.70 20.55 6.78
N ARG A 144 3.85 20.67 6.11
CA ARG A 144 4.19 19.83 4.94
C ARG A 144 4.26 18.34 5.28
N LYS A 145 4.79 17.98 6.47
CA LYS A 145 4.78 16.59 6.94
C LYS A 145 3.38 16.09 7.25
N LEU A 146 2.51 16.96 7.79
CA LEU A 146 1.12 16.63 8.06
C LEU A 146 0.29 16.43 6.76
N GLU A 147 0.58 17.19 5.71
CA GLU A 147 0.02 16.94 4.37
C GLU A 147 0.43 15.55 3.85
N SER A 148 1.71 15.20 3.97
CA SER A 148 2.23 13.88 3.60
C SER A 148 1.57 12.75 4.41
N TYR A 149 1.26 13.00 5.68
CA TYR A 149 0.48 12.08 6.49
C TYR A 149 -0.92 11.85 5.91
N THR A 150 -1.63 12.91 5.54
CA THR A 150 -2.98 12.81 4.97
C THR A 150 -2.98 11.96 3.71
N ASP A 151 -1.98 12.11 2.85
CA ASP A 151 -1.81 11.27 1.66
C ASP A 151 -1.54 9.80 2.03
N ALA A 152 -0.69 9.56 3.03
CA ALA A 152 -0.32 8.22 3.46
C ALA A 152 -1.50 7.42 4.06
N VAL A 153 -2.38 8.08 4.82
CA VAL A 153 -3.55 7.43 5.45
C VAL A 153 -4.80 7.40 4.58
N SER A 154 -4.76 8.03 3.40
CA SER A 154 -5.90 8.03 2.49
C SER A 154 -6.41 6.60 2.27
N ASN A 155 -7.72 6.42 2.07
CA ASN A 155 -8.30 5.09 1.78
C ASN A 155 -8.01 4.63 0.34
N GLU A 156 -7.25 5.40 -0.44
CA GLU A 156 -6.91 5.06 -1.81
C GLU A 156 -5.79 4.03 -1.86
N ILE A 157 -6.04 2.95 -2.60
CA ILE A 157 -5.06 1.90 -2.89
C ILE A 157 -4.68 1.98 -4.37
N PRO A 158 -3.46 2.43 -4.69
CA PRO A 158 -3.00 2.45 -6.06
C PRO A 158 -2.77 1.03 -6.59
N VAL A 159 -3.26 0.74 -7.79
CA VAL A 159 -3.02 -0.50 -8.54
C VAL A 159 -2.41 -0.12 -9.87
N CYS A 160 -1.14 -0.43 -10.07
CA CYS A 160 -0.40 -0.07 -11.27
C CYS A 160 -0.41 -1.25 -12.24
N VAL A 161 -1.14 -1.12 -13.35
CA VAL A 161 -1.25 -2.16 -14.37
C VAL A 161 -0.14 -1.97 -15.40
N ILE A 162 0.80 -2.91 -15.41
CA ILE A 162 2.01 -2.91 -16.22
C ILE A 162 1.95 -4.11 -17.14
N GLY A 163 2.47 -4.02 -18.33
CA GLY A 163 2.53 -5.22 -19.17
C GLY A 163 3.03 -4.92 -20.57
N VAL A 164 3.33 -5.99 -21.27
CA VAL A 164 3.80 -5.90 -22.66
C VAL A 164 2.71 -5.44 -23.60
N TYR A 165 3.18 -4.99 -24.75
CA TYR A 165 2.31 -4.69 -25.87
C TYR A 165 1.39 -5.87 -26.20
N SER A 166 0.13 -5.57 -26.47
CA SER A 166 -0.91 -6.58 -26.80
C SER A 166 -1.19 -7.65 -25.73
N ALA A 167 -0.73 -7.47 -24.48
CA ALA A 167 -1.10 -8.38 -23.38
C ALA A 167 -2.56 -8.22 -22.91
N GLY A 168 -3.27 -7.18 -23.39
CA GLY A 168 -4.65 -6.91 -23.05
C GLY A 168 -4.85 -6.13 -21.73
N LYS A 169 -3.98 -5.15 -21.44
CA LYS A 169 -4.09 -4.28 -20.25
C LYS A 169 -5.44 -3.54 -20.19
N SER A 170 -5.79 -2.81 -21.25
CA SER A 170 -7.06 -2.06 -21.30
C SER A 170 -8.27 -3.00 -21.27
N ALA A 171 -8.20 -4.16 -21.92
CA ALA A 171 -9.24 -5.19 -21.83
C ALA A 171 -9.40 -5.73 -20.40
N PHE A 172 -8.29 -5.94 -19.69
CA PHE A 172 -8.29 -6.33 -18.29
C PHE A 172 -8.92 -5.25 -17.39
N LEU A 173 -8.54 -4.00 -17.57
CA LEU A 173 -9.12 -2.89 -16.81
C LEU A 173 -10.60 -2.70 -17.11
N ASN A 174 -11.02 -2.79 -18.37
CA ASN A 174 -12.43 -2.79 -18.75
C ASN A 174 -13.19 -3.92 -18.03
N ALA A 175 -12.60 -5.11 -17.94
CA ALA A 175 -13.19 -6.24 -17.23
C ALA A 175 -13.28 -6.00 -15.70
N ILE A 176 -12.29 -5.38 -15.08
CA ILE A 176 -12.33 -4.96 -13.65
C ILE A 176 -13.44 -3.93 -13.44
N ILE A 177 -13.52 -2.92 -14.29
CA ILE A 177 -14.54 -1.86 -14.22
C ILE A 177 -15.93 -2.45 -14.49
N GLY A 178 -16.03 -3.52 -15.29
CA GLY A 178 -17.29 -4.10 -15.78
C GLY A 178 -17.97 -3.23 -16.84
N ARG A 179 -17.18 -2.44 -17.56
CA ARG A 179 -17.61 -1.53 -18.64
C ARG A 179 -16.53 -1.44 -19.70
N GLU A 180 -16.88 -1.34 -20.96
CA GLU A 180 -15.92 -1.11 -22.05
C GLU A 180 -15.73 0.38 -22.27
N LEU A 181 -14.80 0.99 -21.54
CA LEU A 181 -14.53 2.43 -21.57
C LEU A 181 -13.18 2.76 -22.20
N LEU A 182 -12.18 1.92 -21.94
CA LEU A 182 -10.82 2.14 -22.41
C LEU A 182 -10.68 1.60 -23.83
N PRO A 183 -10.21 2.41 -24.79
CA PRO A 183 -9.93 1.95 -26.14
C PRO A 183 -8.86 0.85 -26.12
N SER A 184 -9.07 -0.19 -26.94
CA SER A 184 -8.15 -1.30 -27.09
C SER A 184 -8.09 -1.67 -28.57
N HIS A 185 -7.02 -1.31 -29.24
CA HIS A 185 -6.77 -1.67 -30.63
C HIS A 185 -5.44 -2.42 -30.74
N GLU A 186 -5.25 -3.14 -31.85
CA GLU A 186 -3.98 -3.84 -32.13
C GLU A 186 -2.78 -2.90 -32.33
N ARG A 187 -3.01 -1.60 -32.52
CA ARG A 187 -1.97 -0.57 -32.56
C ARG A 187 -1.84 0.11 -31.20
N GLU A 188 -0.67 0.68 -30.90
CA GLU A 188 -0.40 1.38 -29.62
C GLU A 188 -1.45 2.46 -29.35
N THR A 189 -2.43 2.14 -28.49
CA THR A 189 -3.55 3.02 -28.17
C THR A 189 -3.36 3.79 -26.88
N THR A 190 -2.54 3.27 -25.96
CA THR A 190 -2.32 3.91 -24.68
C THR A 190 -0.99 4.64 -24.72
N ALA A 191 -1.00 5.87 -25.26
CA ALA A 191 0.18 6.76 -25.25
C ALA A 191 0.29 7.55 -23.93
N LYS A 192 -0.73 7.49 -23.07
CA LYS A 192 -0.87 8.29 -21.84
C LYS A 192 -1.17 7.41 -20.64
N ILE A 193 -0.88 7.93 -19.46
CA ILE A 193 -1.30 7.29 -18.22
C ILE A 193 -2.77 7.62 -18.00
N THR A 194 -3.61 6.60 -17.91
CA THR A 194 -5.03 6.76 -17.54
C THR A 194 -5.23 6.32 -16.09
N LYS A 195 -5.60 7.29 -15.24
CA LYS A 195 -5.97 7.07 -13.85
C LYS A 195 -7.46 6.79 -13.76
N ILE A 196 -7.85 5.63 -13.25
CA ILE A 196 -9.23 5.19 -13.15
C ILE A 196 -9.61 5.11 -11.69
N VAL A 197 -10.69 5.80 -11.32
CA VAL A 197 -11.17 5.89 -9.94
C VAL A 197 -12.64 5.49 -9.88
N ARG A 198 -13.01 4.63 -8.93
CA ARG A 198 -14.42 4.33 -8.68
C ARG A 198 -15.14 5.58 -8.16
N ALA A 199 -16.27 5.93 -8.77
CA ALA A 199 -17.13 7.05 -8.40
C ALA A 199 -18.59 6.72 -8.67
N ASP A 200 -19.52 7.54 -8.19
CA ASP A 200 -20.96 7.34 -8.40
C ASP A 200 -21.42 7.76 -9.81
N THR A 201 -20.71 8.71 -10.41
CA THR A 201 -20.99 9.25 -11.75
C THR A 201 -19.75 9.21 -12.61
N THR A 202 -19.95 9.14 -13.93
CA THR A 202 -18.84 9.12 -14.89
C THR A 202 -18.38 10.53 -15.23
N CYS A 203 -17.08 10.79 -15.06
CA CYS A 203 -16.44 12.06 -15.40
C CYS A 203 -15.03 11.83 -15.92
N ILE A 204 -14.68 12.47 -17.04
CA ILE A 204 -13.33 12.48 -17.58
C ILE A 204 -12.69 13.83 -17.22
N ARG A 205 -11.48 13.80 -16.68
CA ARG A 205 -10.68 15.00 -16.37
C ARG A 205 -9.29 14.88 -16.95
N PHE A 206 -8.78 15.95 -17.49
CA PHE A 206 -7.39 16.08 -17.94
C PHE A 206 -6.96 17.53 -17.99
N THR A 207 -5.66 17.76 -17.98
CA THR A 207 -5.10 19.11 -18.18
C THR A 207 -4.62 19.22 -19.61
N TYR A 208 -5.14 20.19 -20.35
CA TYR A 208 -4.73 20.51 -21.71
C TYR A 208 -3.97 21.85 -21.72
N SER A 209 -2.69 21.81 -22.05
CA SER A 209 -1.81 23.00 -22.05
C SER A 209 -1.95 23.90 -20.81
N GLY A 210 -2.02 23.27 -19.62
CA GLY A 210 -2.16 23.98 -18.34
C GLY A 210 -3.61 24.31 -17.92
N THR A 211 -4.59 24.04 -18.77
CA THR A 211 -6.02 24.25 -18.49
C THR A 211 -6.69 22.96 -18.07
N GLU A 212 -7.36 22.92 -16.92
CA GLU A 212 -8.14 21.76 -16.48
C GLU A 212 -9.45 21.67 -17.26
N ILE A 213 -9.66 20.53 -17.89
CA ILE A 213 -10.89 20.17 -18.61
C ILE A 213 -11.61 19.08 -17.83
N LYS A 214 -12.90 19.31 -17.56
CA LYS A 214 -13.78 18.36 -16.87
C LYS A 214 -15.00 18.09 -17.73
N LEU A 215 -15.22 16.81 -18.04
CA LEU A 215 -16.30 16.30 -18.88
C LEU A 215 -17.20 15.37 -18.07
N PRO A 216 -18.21 15.88 -17.34
CA PRO A 216 -19.19 15.03 -16.67
C PRO A 216 -20.16 14.47 -17.71
N MET A 217 -20.45 13.16 -17.64
CA MET A 217 -21.31 12.49 -18.63
C MET A 217 -22.82 12.72 -18.39
N ASP A 218 -23.20 13.08 -17.18
CA ASP A 218 -24.59 13.32 -16.76
C ASP A 218 -25.13 14.68 -17.20
N THR A 219 -24.30 15.70 -17.32
CA THR A 219 -24.74 17.07 -17.61
C THR A 219 -24.60 17.49 -19.07
N GLY A 220 -23.84 16.74 -19.85
CA GLY A 220 -23.56 17.07 -21.26
C GLY A 220 -22.85 18.41 -21.48
N CYS A 221 -22.43 19.07 -20.41
CA CYS A 221 -21.78 20.37 -20.43
C CYS A 221 -20.27 20.26 -20.21
N LEU A 222 -19.49 20.88 -21.08
CA LEU A 222 -18.08 21.13 -20.87
C LEU A 222 -17.93 22.20 -19.77
N ALA A 223 -17.65 21.80 -18.55
CA ALA A 223 -17.41 22.71 -17.45
C ALA A 223 -15.94 23.13 -17.43
N GLY A 224 -15.61 24.23 -18.08
CA GLY A 224 -14.32 24.88 -18.00
C GLY A 224 -14.48 26.40 -18.18
N LYS A 225 -14.25 27.17 -17.12
CA LYS A 225 -14.07 28.63 -17.20
C LYS A 225 -12.58 28.87 -17.43
N THR A 226 -12.12 29.07 -18.68
CA THR A 226 -10.73 29.45 -18.89
C THR A 226 -10.50 30.11 -20.25
N ALA A 227 -9.38 30.78 -20.36
CA ALA A 227 -8.95 31.47 -21.58
C ALA A 227 -9.02 30.54 -22.80
N HIS A 228 -9.81 30.88 -23.78
CA HIS A 228 -9.92 30.17 -25.04
C HIS A 228 -8.65 30.39 -25.86
N THR A 229 -7.97 29.29 -26.16
CA THR A 229 -6.95 29.26 -27.23
C THR A 229 -7.55 28.61 -28.46
N ALA A 230 -7.07 28.98 -29.64
CA ALA A 230 -7.55 28.39 -30.90
C ALA A 230 -7.43 26.84 -30.93
N GLU A 231 -6.39 26.32 -30.29
CA GLU A 231 -6.14 24.89 -30.16
C GLU A 231 -7.16 24.19 -29.23
N LEU A 232 -7.50 24.84 -28.09
CA LEU A 232 -8.53 24.35 -27.18
C LEU A 232 -9.91 24.35 -27.85
N ASP A 233 -10.22 25.40 -28.60
CA ASP A 233 -11.49 25.50 -29.33
C ASP A 233 -11.63 24.40 -30.40
N MET A 234 -10.53 24.05 -31.07
CA MET A 234 -10.50 22.91 -32.04
C MET A 234 -10.73 21.58 -31.31
N LEU A 235 -10.13 21.36 -30.14
CA LEU A 235 -10.39 20.15 -29.35
C LEU A 235 -11.84 20.07 -28.91
N LEU A 236 -12.37 21.15 -28.37
CA LEU A 236 -13.78 21.23 -27.95
C LEU A 236 -14.73 20.99 -29.10
N GLU A 237 -14.41 21.50 -30.29
CA GLU A 237 -15.20 21.22 -31.50
C GLU A 237 -15.17 19.74 -31.90
N GLN A 238 -14.00 19.08 -31.79
CA GLN A 238 -13.90 17.63 -32.03
C GLN A 238 -14.73 16.84 -31.03
N LEU A 239 -14.66 17.16 -29.75
CA LEU A 239 -15.42 16.50 -28.69
C LEU A 239 -16.94 16.73 -28.86
N ASN A 240 -17.35 17.92 -29.30
CA ASN A 240 -18.76 18.25 -29.57
C ASN A 240 -19.33 17.53 -30.81
N ARG A 241 -18.49 17.00 -31.71
CA ARG A 241 -18.93 16.17 -32.84
C ARG A 241 -19.34 14.76 -32.42
N ILE A 242 -18.98 14.32 -31.22
CA ILE A 242 -19.40 13.03 -30.67
C ILE A 242 -20.89 13.09 -30.41
N ASP A 243 -21.65 12.12 -30.98
CA ASP A 243 -23.10 12.09 -30.85
C ASP A 243 -23.52 11.95 -29.38
N GLY A 244 -24.19 12.97 -28.85
CA GLY A 244 -24.70 13.00 -27.50
C GLY A 244 -25.77 11.96 -27.17
N ASN A 245 -26.40 11.36 -28.20
CA ASN A 245 -27.41 10.31 -28.03
C ASN A 245 -26.81 8.90 -27.88
N LEU A 246 -25.52 8.73 -28.09
CA LEU A 246 -24.85 7.44 -27.86
C LEU A 246 -24.96 7.01 -26.39
N PRO A 247 -25.03 5.70 -26.14
CA PRO A 247 -24.86 5.17 -24.78
C PRO A 247 -23.62 5.75 -24.09
N GLU A 248 -23.70 5.96 -22.79
CA GLU A 248 -22.62 6.58 -22.01
C GLU A 248 -21.26 5.92 -22.25
N ASP A 249 -21.20 4.58 -22.25
CA ASP A 249 -19.98 3.82 -22.45
C ASP A 249 -19.34 4.11 -23.81
N GLN A 250 -20.14 4.17 -24.89
CA GLN A 250 -19.65 4.51 -26.22
C GLN A 250 -19.18 5.96 -26.32
N ARG A 251 -19.86 6.90 -25.68
CA ARG A 251 -19.40 8.30 -25.63
C ARG A 251 -18.06 8.43 -24.92
N VAL A 252 -17.92 7.79 -23.76
CA VAL A 252 -16.66 7.77 -23.00
C VAL A 252 -15.54 7.16 -23.83
N TYR A 253 -15.82 6.02 -24.48
CA TYR A 253 -14.87 5.36 -25.37
C TYR A 253 -14.36 6.31 -26.47
N GLN A 254 -15.28 6.96 -27.22
CA GLN A 254 -14.90 7.90 -28.27
C GLN A 254 -14.17 9.14 -27.76
N ILE A 255 -14.57 9.68 -26.62
CA ILE A 255 -13.85 10.80 -25.97
C ILE A 255 -12.41 10.38 -25.65
N LEU A 256 -12.22 9.21 -25.05
CA LEU A 256 -10.89 8.71 -24.72
C LEU A 256 -10.04 8.43 -25.97
N GLU A 257 -10.64 7.98 -27.08
CA GLU A 257 -9.92 7.87 -28.37
C GLU A 257 -9.40 9.23 -28.84
N VAL A 258 -10.25 10.26 -28.85
CA VAL A 258 -9.85 11.62 -29.23
C VAL A 258 -8.74 12.16 -28.31
N VAL A 259 -8.90 12.03 -27.00
CA VAL A 259 -7.92 12.56 -26.05
C VAL A 259 -6.61 11.77 -26.09
N ASN A 260 -6.65 10.45 -26.29
CA ASN A 260 -5.44 9.63 -26.44
C ASN A 260 -4.66 9.96 -27.72
N ALA A 261 -5.31 10.42 -28.77
CA ALA A 261 -4.65 10.83 -30.02
C ALA A 261 -3.89 12.16 -29.92
N LEU A 262 -4.11 12.96 -28.87
CA LEU A 262 -3.39 14.23 -28.65
C LEU A 262 -1.92 13.98 -28.30
N PRO A 263 -1.01 14.93 -28.53
CA PRO A 263 0.37 14.84 -28.08
C PRO A 263 0.48 14.66 -26.56
N PHE A 264 1.47 13.91 -26.11
CA PHE A 264 1.70 13.65 -24.67
C PHE A 264 2.00 14.95 -23.90
N GLU A 265 2.75 15.84 -24.49
CA GLU A 265 3.16 17.12 -23.88
C GLU A 265 1.94 18.02 -23.58
N THR A 266 0.86 17.86 -24.34
CA THR A 266 -0.38 18.63 -24.14
C THR A 266 -1.32 17.99 -23.12
N VAL A 267 -1.37 16.65 -23.07
CA VAL A 267 -2.20 15.88 -22.12
C VAL A 267 -1.39 14.69 -21.60
N PRO A 268 -0.65 14.85 -20.52
CA PRO A 268 0.22 13.78 -20.00
C PRO A 268 -0.55 12.70 -19.26
N MET A 269 -1.69 13.03 -18.65
CA MET A 269 -2.49 12.09 -17.86
C MET A 269 -3.98 12.39 -18.00
N ILE A 270 -4.78 11.32 -18.04
CA ILE A 270 -6.23 11.37 -18.04
C ILE A 270 -6.73 10.76 -16.72
N THR A 271 -7.74 11.37 -16.10
CA THR A 271 -8.45 10.79 -14.96
C THR A 271 -9.86 10.43 -15.40
N LEU A 272 -10.21 9.16 -15.29
CA LEU A 272 -11.54 8.62 -15.52
C LEU A 272 -12.16 8.24 -14.17
N GLU A 273 -13.17 8.98 -13.74
CA GLU A 273 -14.02 8.63 -12.61
C GLU A 273 -15.26 7.90 -13.16
N THR A 274 -15.61 6.74 -12.61
CA THR A 274 -16.74 5.95 -13.15
C THR A 274 -17.25 4.91 -12.16
N PRO A 275 -18.55 4.60 -12.16
CA PRO A 275 -19.08 3.46 -11.42
C PRO A 275 -18.51 2.14 -11.95
N PHE A 276 -18.14 1.23 -11.05
CA PHE A 276 -17.77 -0.14 -11.41
C PHE A 276 -19.03 -1.01 -11.40
N ARG A 277 -19.20 -1.83 -12.43
CA ARG A 277 -20.37 -2.71 -12.59
C ARG A 277 -19.97 -4.16 -12.33
N LYS A 278 -20.76 -4.89 -11.53
CA LYS A 278 -20.54 -6.31 -11.21
C LYS A 278 -19.07 -6.63 -10.82
N SER A 279 -18.44 -5.72 -10.10
CA SER A 279 -17.09 -5.93 -9.54
C SER A 279 -17.21 -6.49 -8.13
N SER A 280 -16.39 -7.48 -7.79
CA SER A 280 -16.29 -8.02 -6.43
C SER A 280 -15.32 -7.23 -5.54
N LEU A 281 -14.73 -6.16 -6.07
CA LEU A 281 -13.89 -5.26 -5.27
C LEU A 281 -14.74 -4.53 -4.21
N PRO A 282 -14.32 -4.48 -2.95
CA PRO A 282 -15.09 -3.88 -1.86
C PRO A 282 -15.30 -2.38 -2.04
N ASP A 283 -16.47 -1.88 -1.62
CA ASP A 283 -16.86 -0.47 -1.74
C ASP A 283 -16.20 0.42 -0.68
N ASP A 284 -15.81 -0.16 0.45
CA ASP A 284 -15.11 0.52 1.56
C ASP A 284 -13.64 0.87 1.25
N ILE A 285 -13.09 0.34 0.14
CA ILE A 285 -11.72 0.61 -0.32
C ILE A 285 -11.77 1.35 -1.65
N ARG A 286 -11.13 2.51 -1.70
CA ARG A 286 -11.03 3.29 -2.93
C ARG A 286 -9.82 2.84 -3.73
N PHE A 287 -10.03 1.90 -4.67
CA PHE A 287 -8.99 1.51 -5.62
C PHE A 287 -8.77 2.59 -6.67
N VAL A 288 -7.52 2.86 -6.97
CA VAL A 288 -7.08 3.76 -8.04
C VAL A 288 -6.22 2.97 -9.00
N PHE A 289 -6.78 2.64 -10.16
CA PHE A 289 -6.05 1.91 -11.19
C PHE A 289 -5.31 2.88 -12.11
N TYR A 290 -4.09 2.50 -12.47
CA TYR A 290 -3.29 3.22 -13.46
C TYR A 290 -3.08 2.30 -14.67
N ASP A 291 -3.70 2.66 -15.81
CA ASP A 291 -3.36 2.07 -17.11
C ASP A 291 -2.10 2.75 -17.61
N THR A 292 -1.03 1.99 -17.73
CA THR A 292 0.25 2.51 -18.17
C THR A 292 0.46 2.25 -19.66
N PRO A 293 1.19 3.13 -20.35
CA PRO A 293 1.63 2.85 -21.72
C PRO A 293 2.33 1.49 -21.81
N GLY A 294 2.32 0.87 -22.98
CA GLY A 294 3.03 -0.39 -23.22
C GLY A 294 4.53 -0.25 -22.93
N ALA A 295 5.18 -1.35 -22.58
CA ALA A 295 6.56 -1.37 -22.13
C ALA A 295 7.57 -0.65 -23.06
N LYS A 296 7.33 -0.64 -24.37
CA LYS A 296 8.19 0.06 -25.34
C LYS A 296 8.03 1.58 -25.34
N THR A 297 6.89 2.10 -24.91
CA THR A 297 6.61 3.55 -24.81
C THR A 297 7.03 4.13 -23.45
N MET A 298 7.27 3.29 -22.45
CA MET A 298 7.78 3.72 -21.14
C MET A 298 9.28 4.08 -21.13
N ASP A 299 9.96 3.96 -22.24
CA ASP A 299 11.33 4.51 -22.39
C ASP A 299 11.35 6.06 -22.41
N ASN A 300 10.19 6.72 -22.45
CA ASN A 300 10.09 8.16 -22.26
C ASN A 300 10.27 8.51 -20.76
N PRO A 301 11.33 9.25 -20.37
CA PRO A 301 11.59 9.64 -18.98
C PRO A 301 10.43 10.42 -18.32
N GLU A 302 9.65 11.17 -19.11
CA GLU A 302 8.53 11.97 -18.61
C GLU A 302 7.36 11.10 -18.14
N HIS A 303 7.07 9.97 -18.81
CA HIS A 303 6.07 9.00 -18.35
C HIS A 303 6.48 8.39 -17.01
N GLU A 304 7.76 8.07 -16.87
CA GLU A 304 8.32 7.52 -15.64
C GLU A 304 8.21 8.53 -14.49
N GLU A 305 8.53 9.81 -14.75
CA GLU A 305 8.46 10.85 -13.73
C GLU A 305 7.03 11.14 -13.27
N ILE A 306 6.05 11.19 -14.18
CA ILE A 306 4.65 11.38 -13.85
C ILE A 306 4.14 10.21 -13.02
N LEU A 307 4.41 8.98 -13.45
CA LEU A 307 4.01 7.79 -12.72
C LEU A 307 4.64 7.75 -11.32
N LYS A 308 5.93 8.03 -11.21
CA LYS A 308 6.61 8.15 -9.92
C LYS A 308 5.97 9.21 -9.03
N ARG A 309 5.72 10.41 -9.55
CA ARG A 309 5.11 11.50 -8.79
C ARG A 309 3.71 11.12 -8.28
N GLU A 310 2.88 10.48 -9.11
CA GLU A 310 1.54 10.04 -8.71
C GLU A 310 1.58 8.88 -7.70
N LEU A 311 2.52 7.96 -7.86
CA LEU A 311 2.68 6.83 -6.94
C LEU A 311 3.39 7.21 -5.64
N LEU A 312 4.34 8.18 -5.67
CA LEU A 312 5.03 8.67 -4.47
C LEU A 312 4.12 9.46 -3.54
N LYS A 313 3.10 10.14 -4.08
CA LYS A 313 2.06 10.81 -3.28
C LYS A 313 1.19 9.81 -2.50
N ARG A 314 1.21 8.53 -2.89
CA ARG A 314 0.35 7.49 -2.36
C ARG A 314 1.21 6.30 -1.95
N SER A 315 1.19 5.95 -0.70
CA SER A 315 2.03 4.87 -0.21
C SER A 315 1.62 3.51 -0.79
N ASN A 316 2.60 2.76 -1.25
CA ASN A 316 2.56 1.32 -1.47
C ASN A 316 1.51 0.80 -2.48
N GLY A 317 1.69 1.15 -3.75
CA GLY A 317 0.85 0.63 -4.83
C GLY A 317 1.09 -0.86 -5.13
N LEU A 318 0.04 -1.54 -5.57
CA LEU A 318 0.11 -2.92 -6.04
C LEU A 318 0.56 -2.97 -7.51
N PRO A 319 1.70 -3.55 -7.85
CA PRO A 319 2.04 -3.83 -9.24
C PRO A 319 1.21 -5.02 -9.74
N VAL A 320 0.51 -4.85 -10.83
CA VAL A 320 -0.19 -5.90 -11.56
C VAL A 320 0.45 -6.04 -12.94
N PHE A 321 1.22 -7.11 -13.13
CA PHE A 321 1.89 -7.36 -14.40
C PHE A 321 1.05 -8.28 -15.27
N ILE A 322 0.77 -7.84 -16.50
CA ILE A 322 -0.05 -8.60 -17.45
C ILE A 322 0.83 -9.10 -18.59
N ALA A 323 0.81 -10.41 -18.79
CA ALA A 323 1.48 -11.13 -19.86
C ALA A 323 0.53 -12.13 -20.52
N ASN A 324 0.90 -12.69 -21.66
CA ASN A 324 0.28 -13.87 -22.24
C ASN A 324 1.29 -15.04 -22.25
N MET A 325 0.85 -16.25 -22.52
CA MET A 325 1.70 -17.44 -22.51
C MET A 325 2.92 -17.30 -23.43
N ASP A 326 2.77 -16.63 -24.58
CA ASP A 326 3.86 -16.44 -25.55
C ASP A 326 4.94 -15.46 -25.08
N SER A 327 4.61 -14.57 -24.15
CA SER A 327 5.51 -13.51 -23.68
C SER A 327 6.28 -13.87 -22.41
N ILE A 328 5.83 -14.86 -21.63
CA ILE A 328 6.42 -15.23 -20.33
C ILE A 328 7.91 -15.61 -20.41
N GLY A 329 8.35 -16.16 -21.51
CA GLY A 329 9.73 -16.61 -21.72
C GLY A 329 10.65 -15.59 -22.40
N LYS A 330 10.14 -14.42 -22.81
CA LYS A 330 10.92 -13.45 -23.60
C LYS A 330 11.71 -12.51 -22.67
N PRO A 331 13.05 -12.44 -22.80
CA PRO A 331 13.90 -11.62 -21.91
C PRO A 331 13.54 -10.15 -21.90
N ASP A 332 13.27 -9.54 -23.04
CA ASP A 332 12.89 -8.14 -23.20
C ASP A 332 11.62 -7.73 -22.42
N VAL A 333 10.67 -8.67 -22.32
CA VAL A 333 9.45 -8.49 -21.53
C VAL A 333 9.74 -8.42 -20.04
N ILE A 334 10.66 -9.25 -19.60
CA ILE A 334 11.04 -9.40 -18.20
C ILE A 334 11.85 -8.22 -17.72
N ASP A 335 12.87 -7.87 -18.49
CA ASP A 335 13.75 -6.74 -18.17
C ASP A 335 12.95 -5.44 -18.07
N THR A 336 11.95 -5.28 -18.94
CA THR A 336 11.04 -4.12 -18.88
C THR A 336 10.16 -4.15 -17.62
N ALA A 337 9.54 -5.29 -17.30
CA ALA A 337 8.69 -5.41 -16.10
C ALA A 337 9.47 -5.11 -14.82
N ILE A 338 10.64 -5.72 -14.70
CA ILE A 338 11.53 -5.54 -13.56
C ILE A 338 12.00 -4.09 -13.47
N SER A 339 12.45 -3.51 -14.60
CA SER A 339 12.89 -2.12 -14.66
C SER A 339 11.81 -1.13 -14.18
N ILE A 340 10.57 -1.29 -14.62
CA ILE A 340 9.46 -0.41 -14.21
C ILE A 340 9.23 -0.50 -12.70
N VAL A 341 9.14 -1.72 -12.15
CA VAL A 341 8.90 -1.92 -10.72
C VAL A 341 10.11 -1.47 -9.89
N GLU A 342 11.33 -1.66 -10.37
CA GLU A 342 12.55 -1.20 -9.69
C GLU A 342 12.71 0.32 -9.71
N LYS A 343 12.44 0.95 -10.83
CA LYS A 343 12.47 2.40 -10.98
C LYS A 343 11.40 3.10 -10.14
N ALA A 344 10.22 2.49 -9.99
CA ALA A 344 9.18 2.99 -9.10
C ALA A 344 9.59 2.97 -7.60
N GLY A 345 10.65 2.22 -7.26
CA GLY A 345 11.23 2.22 -5.92
C GLY A 345 10.26 1.79 -4.82
N ALA A 346 10.27 2.50 -3.69
CA ALA A 346 9.43 2.21 -2.54
C ALA A 346 7.94 2.55 -2.74
N SER A 347 7.57 3.18 -3.85
CA SER A 347 6.17 3.54 -4.16
C SER A 347 5.32 2.36 -4.65
N LEU A 348 5.96 1.26 -5.09
CA LEU A 348 5.30 0.01 -5.44
C LEU A 348 5.76 -1.13 -4.53
N ASP A 349 4.82 -1.97 -4.12
CA ASP A 349 5.14 -3.18 -3.37
C ASP A 349 5.56 -4.31 -4.30
N LYS A 350 6.85 -4.37 -4.57
CA LYS A 350 7.45 -5.37 -5.46
C LYS A 350 7.12 -6.82 -5.09
N ARG A 351 6.91 -7.09 -3.80
CA ARG A 351 6.75 -8.43 -3.24
C ARG A 351 5.35 -8.98 -3.44
N ASN A 352 4.36 -8.08 -3.46
CA ASN A 352 2.97 -8.44 -3.69
C ASN A 352 2.56 -8.32 -5.16
N THR A 353 3.49 -8.14 -6.08
CA THR A 353 3.20 -8.11 -7.52
C THR A 353 2.34 -9.29 -7.93
N LEU A 354 1.22 -9.01 -8.60
CA LEU A 354 0.41 -10.03 -9.24
C LEU A 354 0.91 -10.22 -10.68
N LEU A 355 1.16 -11.46 -11.06
CA LEU A 355 1.40 -11.82 -12.45
C LEU A 355 0.13 -12.44 -13.02
N ILE A 356 -0.48 -11.76 -13.99
CA ILE A 356 -1.69 -12.20 -14.65
C ILE A 356 -1.35 -12.69 -16.05
N ILE A 357 -1.64 -13.96 -16.30
CA ILE A 357 -1.54 -14.57 -17.61
C ILE A 357 -2.89 -14.41 -18.30
N ASN A 358 -2.99 -13.32 -19.05
CA ASN A 358 -4.21 -12.97 -19.76
C ASN A 358 -4.29 -13.66 -21.13
N LYS A 359 -5.47 -13.66 -21.75
CA LYS A 359 -5.78 -14.36 -23.01
C LYS A 359 -5.60 -15.89 -22.89
N ALA A 360 -5.71 -16.45 -21.67
CA ALA A 360 -5.57 -17.88 -21.44
C ALA A 360 -6.71 -18.74 -22.05
N ASP A 361 -7.74 -18.09 -22.58
CA ASP A 361 -8.81 -18.69 -23.38
C ASP A 361 -8.36 -19.16 -24.78
N GLY A 362 -7.18 -18.72 -25.23
CA GLY A 362 -6.55 -19.16 -26.48
C GLY A 362 -5.84 -20.50 -26.39
N ASP A 363 -5.44 -20.91 -25.18
CA ASP A 363 -4.64 -22.13 -24.97
C ASP A 363 -5.53 -23.35 -24.72
N VAL A 364 -4.97 -24.54 -24.96
CA VAL A 364 -5.67 -25.80 -24.70
C VAL A 364 -5.65 -26.10 -23.19
N PRO A 365 -6.81 -26.39 -22.54
CA PRO A 365 -6.85 -26.63 -21.09
C PRO A 365 -5.89 -27.69 -20.59
N ALA A 366 -5.69 -28.76 -21.35
CA ALA A 366 -4.73 -29.82 -20.99
C ALA A 366 -3.27 -29.34 -20.99
N GLU A 367 -2.92 -28.38 -21.85
CA GLU A 367 -1.58 -27.79 -21.88
C GLU A 367 -1.39 -26.79 -20.75
N LEU A 368 -2.39 -25.95 -20.47
CA LEU A 368 -2.39 -25.05 -19.30
C LEU A 368 -2.19 -25.86 -18.01
N LYS A 369 -2.94 -26.95 -17.86
CA LYS A 369 -2.82 -27.85 -16.71
C LYS A 369 -1.40 -28.40 -16.58
N ARG A 370 -0.87 -29.00 -17.63
CA ARG A 370 0.48 -29.58 -17.65
C ARG A 370 1.53 -28.53 -17.32
N THR A 371 1.38 -27.33 -17.86
CA THR A 371 2.33 -26.24 -17.68
C THR A 371 2.27 -25.70 -16.24
N SER A 372 1.08 -25.46 -15.70
CA SER A 372 0.94 -24.97 -14.33
C SER A 372 1.42 -25.97 -13.30
N GLU A 373 1.13 -27.28 -13.48
CA GLU A 373 1.64 -28.36 -12.63
C GLU A 373 3.17 -28.44 -12.68
N LYS A 374 3.76 -28.34 -13.87
CA LYS A 374 5.21 -28.25 -14.03
C LYS A 374 5.79 -27.05 -13.28
N TRP A 375 5.21 -25.87 -13.42
CA TRP A 375 5.69 -24.67 -12.72
C TRP A 375 5.57 -24.77 -11.20
N ARG A 376 4.50 -25.41 -10.71
CA ARG A 376 4.26 -25.62 -9.27
C ARG A 376 5.33 -26.53 -8.63
N THR A 377 5.76 -27.56 -9.34
CA THR A 377 6.70 -28.58 -8.82
C THR A 377 8.17 -28.28 -9.15
N SER A 378 8.45 -27.46 -10.17
CA SER A 378 9.83 -27.13 -10.57
C SER A 378 10.56 -26.32 -9.51
N LYS A 379 11.88 -26.47 -9.46
CA LYS A 379 12.75 -25.57 -8.70
C LYS A 379 12.65 -24.16 -9.29
N ILE A 380 12.81 -23.13 -8.45
CA ILE A 380 12.73 -21.72 -8.89
C ILE A 380 13.74 -21.44 -10.02
N SER A 381 14.93 -22.06 -9.97
CA SER A 381 15.96 -21.92 -11.00
C SER A 381 15.55 -22.42 -12.39
N GLU A 382 14.58 -23.31 -12.46
CA GLU A 382 14.11 -23.95 -13.70
C GLU A 382 12.89 -23.24 -14.31
N LEU A 383 12.29 -22.28 -13.59
CA LEU A 383 11.13 -21.55 -14.06
C LEU A 383 11.50 -20.57 -15.19
N PRO A 384 10.58 -20.19 -16.06
CA PRO A 384 10.72 -19.04 -16.94
C PRO A 384 11.09 -17.78 -16.16
N ALA A 385 11.83 -16.86 -16.77
CA ALA A 385 12.45 -15.77 -16.04
C ALA A 385 11.43 -14.86 -15.33
N LEU A 386 10.28 -14.55 -15.94
CA LEU A 386 9.22 -13.79 -15.28
C LEU A 386 8.64 -14.53 -14.06
N LEU A 387 8.53 -15.87 -14.14
CA LEU A 387 8.11 -16.70 -13.03
C LEU A 387 9.19 -16.88 -11.95
N LYS A 388 10.49 -16.75 -12.29
CA LYS A 388 11.55 -16.67 -11.27
C LYS A 388 11.42 -15.41 -10.43
N TRP A 389 11.05 -14.32 -11.08
CA TRP A 389 10.85 -13.03 -10.42
C TRP A 389 9.57 -13.02 -9.58
N GLN A 390 8.43 -13.53 -10.12
CA GLN A 390 7.15 -13.63 -9.41
C GLN A 390 6.51 -15.01 -9.63
N HIS A 391 6.67 -15.89 -8.67
CA HIS A 391 6.21 -17.30 -8.74
C HIS A 391 5.11 -17.67 -7.74
N ARG A 392 4.64 -16.69 -6.95
CA ARG A 392 3.75 -16.94 -5.81
C ARG A 392 2.32 -16.50 -6.04
N GLN A 393 2.14 -15.52 -6.91
CA GLN A 393 0.84 -14.94 -7.21
C GLN A 393 0.68 -14.84 -8.73
N VAL A 394 0.56 -16.00 -9.36
CA VAL A 394 0.34 -16.14 -10.80
C VAL A 394 -1.09 -16.57 -11.01
N LEU A 395 -1.86 -15.75 -11.71
CA LEU A 395 -3.26 -15.99 -12.01
C LEU A 395 -3.49 -16.05 -13.52
N PHE A 396 -4.39 -16.91 -13.93
CA PHE A 396 -4.82 -17.00 -15.32
C PHE A 396 -6.14 -16.29 -15.52
N ALA A 397 -6.26 -15.50 -16.57
CA ALA A 397 -7.46 -14.74 -16.86
C ALA A 397 -7.83 -14.72 -18.35
N ALA A 398 -9.13 -14.59 -18.60
CA ALA A 398 -9.73 -14.35 -19.92
C ALA A 398 -10.56 -13.06 -19.83
N SER A 399 -9.89 -11.91 -19.90
CA SER A 399 -10.48 -10.61 -19.57
C SER A 399 -11.67 -10.25 -20.48
N VAL A 400 -11.60 -10.50 -21.79
CA VAL A 400 -12.68 -10.20 -22.72
C VAL A 400 -13.91 -11.07 -22.45
N VAL A 401 -13.70 -12.35 -22.13
CA VAL A 401 -14.78 -13.27 -21.74
C VAL A 401 -15.45 -12.79 -20.45
N ALA A 402 -14.65 -12.44 -19.45
CA ALA A 402 -15.16 -11.91 -18.18
C ALA A 402 -15.99 -10.62 -18.39
N LEU A 403 -15.50 -9.70 -19.23
CA LEU A 403 -16.21 -8.47 -19.56
C LEU A 403 -17.57 -8.77 -20.21
N GLY A 404 -17.62 -9.68 -21.18
CA GLY A 404 -18.87 -10.05 -21.85
C GLY A 404 -19.92 -10.66 -20.91
N TYR A 405 -19.51 -11.39 -19.85
CA TYR A 405 -20.43 -11.88 -18.81
C TYR A 405 -20.83 -10.79 -17.79
N LYS A 406 -19.97 -9.82 -17.55
CA LYS A 406 -20.34 -8.66 -16.73
C LYS A 406 -21.29 -7.72 -17.46
N LEU A 407 -21.08 -7.52 -18.77
CA LEU A 407 -21.99 -6.82 -19.67
C LEU A 407 -22.89 -7.84 -20.40
N LYS A 408 -23.98 -7.37 -20.98
CA LYS A 408 -24.64 -8.13 -22.03
C LYS A 408 -23.83 -7.99 -23.31
N PRO A 409 -23.71 -9.04 -24.14
CA PRO A 409 -22.91 -8.95 -25.38
C PRO A 409 -23.24 -7.75 -26.25
N VAL A 410 -24.54 -7.36 -26.34
CA VAL A 410 -25.04 -6.20 -27.09
C VAL A 410 -24.51 -4.85 -26.54
N GLU A 411 -24.03 -4.81 -25.33
CA GLU A 411 -23.47 -3.61 -24.68
C GLU A 411 -21.97 -3.45 -24.94
N LEU A 412 -21.32 -4.42 -25.60
CA LEU A 412 -19.92 -4.30 -26.02
C LEU A 412 -19.81 -3.25 -27.13
N CYS A 413 -18.89 -2.31 -26.98
CA CYS A 413 -18.72 -1.18 -27.88
C CYS A 413 -17.93 -1.55 -29.14
N SER A 414 -16.99 -2.50 -29.03
CA SER A 414 -16.14 -2.92 -30.14
C SER A 414 -16.55 -4.25 -30.73
N ASP A 415 -16.56 -4.32 -32.07
CA ASP A 415 -16.84 -5.56 -32.82
C ASP A 415 -15.80 -6.65 -32.49
N GLU A 416 -14.55 -6.26 -32.22
CA GLU A 416 -13.47 -7.18 -31.83
C GLU A 416 -13.79 -7.90 -30.51
N TYR A 417 -14.25 -7.18 -29.50
CA TYR A 417 -14.61 -7.79 -28.22
C TYR A 417 -15.85 -8.66 -28.36
N TYR A 418 -16.85 -8.24 -29.13
CA TYR A 418 -18.02 -9.03 -29.39
C TYR A 418 -17.68 -10.35 -30.06
N GLN A 419 -16.85 -10.33 -31.10
CA GLN A 419 -16.40 -11.54 -31.80
C GLN A 419 -15.61 -12.46 -30.88
N ASN A 420 -14.62 -11.91 -30.20
CA ASN A 420 -13.80 -12.67 -29.23
C ASN A 420 -14.64 -13.33 -28.14
N PHE A 421 -15.63 -12.62 -27.60
CA PHE A 421 -16.54 -13.16 -26.61
C PHE A 421 -17.40 -14.30 -27.22
N SER A 422 -18.06 -14.04 -28.36
CA SER A 422 -18.97 -14.98 -29.00
C SER A 422 -18.30 -16.30 -29.40
N GLU A 423 -17.03 -16.26 -29.82
CA GLU A 423 -16.26 -17.45 -30.18
C GLU A 423 -15.86 -18.31 -28.97
N LYS A 424 -15.75 -17.69 -27.79
CA LYS A 424 -15.09 -18.31 -26.64
C LYS A 424 -16.02 -18.57 -25.45
N GLU A 425 -17.19 -17.92 -25.38
CA GLU A 425 -18.09 -17.99 -24.22
C GLU A 425 -18.44 -19.43 -23.82
N GLN A 426 -18.73 -20.29 -24.80
CA GLN A 426 -19.14 -21.67 -24.54
C GLN A 426 -18.05 -22.51 -23.87
N LYS A 427 -16.78 -22.14 -24.03
CA LYS A 427 -15.67 -22.84 -23.38
C LYS A 427 -15.70 -22.69 -21.85
N PHE A 428 -16.30 -21.64 -21.34
CA PHE A 428 -16.35 -21.36 -19.90
C PHE A 428 -17.67 -21.75 -19.26
N ARG A 429 -18.70 -22.00 -20.06
CA ARG A 429 -20.08 -22.22 -19.65
C ARG A 429 -20.48 -23.69 -19.57
N ASP A 430 -19.96 -24.54 -20.46
CA ASP A 430 -20.38 -25.94 -20.59
C ASP A 430 -19.33 -26.95 -20.12
N PRO A 431 -19.45 -27.47 -18.86
CA PRO A 431 -18.53 -28.46 -18.32
C PRO A 431 -18.59 -29.82 -19.03
N ASN A 432 -19.64 -30.10 -19.85
CA ASN A 432 -19.73 -31.34 -20.59
C ASN A 432 -18.77 -31.37 -21.78
N ASN A 433 -18.33 -30.22 -22.26
CA ASN A 433 -17.32 -30.11 -23.30
C ASN A 433 -15.89 -30.27 -22.73
N ARG A 434 -15.59 -31.46 -22.20
CA ARG A 434 -14.34 -31.75 -21.44
C ARG A 434 -13.04 -31.36 -22.16
N ARG A 435 -13.02 -31.28 -23.48
CA ARG A 435 -11.80 -30.94 -24.24
C ARG A 435 -11.54 -29.44 -24.34
N LEU A 436 -12.59 -28.65 -24.33
CA LEU A 436 -12.52 -27.21 -24.53
C LEU A 436 -12.93 -26.43 -23.29
N TYR A 437 -13.46 -27.09 -22.25
CA TYR A 437 -13.92 -26.45 -21.05
C TYR A 437 -12.75 -25.84 -20.26
N HIS A 438 -12.84 -24.54 -20.05
CA HIS A 438 -11.88 -23.77 -19.27
C HIS A 438 -12.44 -23.42 -17.89
N SER A 439 -11.67 -23.70 -16.86
CA SER A 439 -11.84 -23.18 -15.50
C SER A 439 -10.46 -22.67 -15.05
N LEU A 440 -10.18 -21.39 -15.34
CA LEU A 440 -8.83 -20.85 -15.20
C LEU A 440 -8.29 -20.84 -13.77
N PRO A 441 -9.11 -20.64 -12.71
CA PRO A 441 -8.61 -20.68 -11.33
C PRO A 441 -7.92 -21.98 -10.94
N GLN A 442 -8.22 -23.11 -11.59
CA GLN A 442 -7.52 -24.39 -11.33
C GLN A 442 -6.04 -24.40 -11.72
N PHE A 443 -5.64 -23.47 -12.60
CA PHE A 443 -4.27 -23.36 -13.09
C PHE A 443 -3.43 -22.35 -12.32
N ASP A 444 -4.05 -21.54 -11.46
CA ASP A 444 -3.39 -20.49 -10.68
C ASP A 444 -2.26 -21.07 -9.81
N LEU A 445 -1.19 -20.27 -9.66
CA LEU A 445 -0.12 -20.53 -8.71
C LEU A 445 -0.32 -19.60 -7.51
N LEU A 446 -1.21 -19.99 -6.63
CA LEU A 446 -1.55 -19.24 -5.42
C LEU A 446 -1.27 -20.10 -4.17
N PRO A 447 -1.18 -19.52 -2.98
CA PRO A 447 -1.24 -20.25 -1.73
C PRO A 447 -2.49 -21.13 -1.65
N LYS A 448 -2.37 -22.30 -1.00
CA LYS A 448 -3.43 -23.32 -1.00
C LYS A 448 -4.80 -22.78 -0.56
N ALA A 449 -4.84 -22.01 0.52
CA ALA A 449 -6.09 -21.44 1.01
C ALA A 449 -6.79 -20.52 -0.03
N GLN A 450 -6.01 -19.81 -0.84
CA GLN A 450 -6.53 -18.96 -1.93
C GLN A 450 -7.03 -19.80 -3.10
N MET A 451 -6.29 -20.84 -3.46
CA MET A 451 -6.73 -21.81 -4.47
C MET A 451 -8.05 -22.47 -4.07
N ASP A 452 -8.12 -22.97 -2.84
CA ASP A 452 -9.31 -23.64 -2.31
C ASP A 452 -10.52 -22.68 -2.31
N ALA A 453 -10.32 -21.42 -1.95
CA ALA A 453 -11.38 -20.39 -1.99
C ALA A 453 -11.85 -20.09 -3.42
N ALA A 454 -10.93 -19.95 -4.38
CA ALA A 454 -11.27 -19.71 -5.78
C ALA A 454 -12.04 -20.90 -6.39
N LEU A 455 -11.61 -22.12 -6.10
CA LEU A 455 -12.28 -23.34 -6.57
C LEU A 455 -13.65 -23.53 -5.90
N ALA A 456 -13.80 -23.18 -4.62
CA ALA A 456 -15.08 -23.18 -3.92
C ALA A 456 -16.06 -22.17 -4.54
N ALA A 457 -15.60 -20.99 -4.95
CA ALA A 457 -16.41 -20.01 -5.65
C ALA A 457 -16.91 -20.54 -7.01
N VAL A 458 -16.05 -21.22 -7.78
CA VAL A 458 -16.47 -21.90 -9.02
C VAL A 458 -17.54 -22.96 -8.74
N GLN A 459 -17.37 -23.77 -7.69
CA GLN A 459 -18.36 -24.79 -7.31
C GLN A 459 -19.69 -24.19 -6.88
N ALA A 460 -19.67 -23.10 -6.11
CA ALA A 460 -20.87 -22.40 -5.68
C ALA A 460 -21.67 -21.80 -6.86
N ALA A 461 -21.00 -21.43 -7.95
CA ALA A 461 -21.60 -20.88 -9.17
C ALA A 461 -22.17 -21.95 -10.10
N ALA A 462 -22.01 -23.26 -9.82
CA ALA A 462 -22.31 -24.35 -10.75
C ALA A 462 -23.77 -24.39 -11.27
N GLU A 463 -24.74 -23.87 -10.50
CA GLU A 463 -26.15 -23.85 -10.88
C GLU A 463 -26.51 -22.65 -11.81
N ASN A 464 -25.66 -21.62 -11.88
CA ASN A 464 -25.87 -20.46 -12.73
C ASN A 464 -24.79 -20.44 -13.84
N PRO A 465 -25.12 -20.80 -15.10
CA PRO A 465 -24.12 -20.90 -16.16
C PRO A 465 -23.35 -19.62 -16.45
N ASP A 466 -23.95 -18.45 -16.30
CA ASP A 466 -23.30 -17.17 -16.56
C ASP A 466 -22.34 -16.80 -15.41
N GLU A 467 -22.77 -17.04 -14.18
CA GLU A 467 -21.92 -16.85 -13.01
C GLU A 467 -20.76 -17.87 -13.01
N LEU A 468 -21.06 -19.14 -13.34
CA LEU A 468 -20.03 -20.17 -13.50
C LEU A 468 -18.97 -19.76 -14.53
N ALA A 469 -19.41 -19.24 -15.67
CA ALA A 469 -18.50 -18.80 -16.72
C ALA A 469 -17.68 -17.58 -16.28
N LEU A 470 -18.26 -16.64 -15.54
CA LEU A 470 -17.54 -15.52 -14.95
C LEU A 470 -16.48 -16.00 -13.95
N GLN A 471 -16.83 -16.92 -13.03
CA GLN A 471 -15.85 -17.50 -12.10
C GLN A 471 -14.75 -18.26 -12.85
N ASN A 472 -15.10 -19.03 -13.85
CA ASN A 472 -14.17 -19.79 -14.69
C ASN A 472 -13.22 -18.89 -15.48
N SER A 473 -13.59 -17.65 -15.81
CA SER A 473 -12.73 -16.69 -16.51
C SER A 473 -11.47 -16.28 -15.72
N GLY A 474 -11.39 -16.60 -14.43
CA GLY A 474 -10.30 -16.24 -13.54
C GLY A 474 -10.33 -14.80 -13.01
N LEU A 475 -11.17 -13.91 -13.58
CA LEU A 475 -11.21 -12.50 -13.16
C LEU A 475 -11.63 -12.32 -11.69
N PRO A 476 -12.65 -13.02 -11.14
CA PRO A 476 -12.99 -12.89 -9.73
C PRO A 476 -11.85 -13.32 -8.78
N ALA A 477 -11.03 -14.30 -9.16
CA ALA A 477 -9.84 -14.68 -8.40
C ALA A 477 -8.80 -13.55 -8.37
N VAL A 478 -8.64 -12.82 -9.49
CA VAL A 478 -7.78 -11.62 -9.54
C VAL A 478 -8.33 -10.51 -8.65
N GLU A 479 -9.63 -10.20 -8.71
CA GLU A 479 -10.26 -9.20 -7.84
C GLU A 479 -10.09 -9.58 -6.35
N ALA A 480 -10.21 -10.86 -6.01
CA ALA A 480 -9.96 -11.35 -4.66
C ALA A 480 -8.49 -11.15 -4.22
N ALA A 481 -7.52 -11.36 -5.12
CA ALA A 481 -6.10 -11.13 -4.85
C ALA A 481 -5.79 -9.64 -4.63
N ILE A 482 -6.38 -8.74 -5.43
CA ILE A 482 -6.29 -7.28 -5.26
C ILE A 482 -6.89 -6.85 -3.91
N THR A 483 -8.06 -7.37 -3.56
CA THR A 483 -8.73 -7.11 -2.28
C THR A 483 -7.88 -7.56 -1.09
N ARG A 484 -7.29 -8.75 -1.18
CA ARG A 484 -6.39 -9.27 -0.16
C ARG A 484 -5.19 -8.37 0.06
N PHE A 485 -4.54 -7.93 -1.02
CA PHE A 485 -3.44 -6.98 -0.91
C PHE A 485 -3.87 -5.73 -0.14
N ALA A 486 -5.00 -5.13 -0.52
CA ALA A 486 -5.49 -3.90 0.09
C ALA A 486 -5.75 -4.07 1.60
N ARG A 487 -6.47 -5.11 1.98
CA ARG A 487 -6.85 -5.34 3.38
C ARG A 487 -5.68 -5.81 4.25
N ARG A 488 -4.79 -6.60 3.68
CA ARG A 488 -3.77 -7.28 4.45
C ARG A 488 -2.43 -6.55 4.50
N TYR A 489 -1.92 -6.11 3.35
CA TYR A 489 -0.58 -5.55 3.26
C TYR A 489 -0.56 -4.03 3.23
N ALA A 490 -1.43 -3.42 2.42
CA ALA A 490 -1.45 -1.98 2.25
C ALA A 490 -1.83 -1.26 3.56
N SER A 491 -2.76 -1.80 4.35
CA SER A 491 -3.20 -1.20 5.61
C SER A 491 -2.08 -1.12 6.64
N TYR A 492 -1.30 -2.20 6.81
CA TYR A 492 -0.15 -2.22 7.74
C TYR A 492 0.96 -1.25 7.28
N HIS A 493 1.27 -1.25 5.99
CA HIS A 493 2.26 -0.33 5.44
C HIS A 493 1.84 1.13 5.59
N LYS A 494 0.56 1.45 5.38
CA LYS A 494 0.01 2.79 5.59
C LYS A 494 0.14 3.24 7.05
N CYS A 495 -0.18 2.37 8.00
CA CYS A 495 0.01 2.66 9.42
C CYS A 495 1.47 2.97 9.73
N ARG A 496 2.42 2.18 9.19
CA ARG A 496 3.84 2.44 9.37
C ARG A 496 4.25 3.80 8.81
N LYS A 497 3.87 4.10 7.57
CA LYS A 497 4.19 5.40 6.93
C LYS A 497 3.57 6.57 7.67
N ALA A 498 2.32 6.44 8.09
CA ALA A 498 1.65 7.44 8.91
C ALA A 498 2.42 7.72 10.21
N THR A 499 2.89 6.66 10.87
CA THR A 499 3.70 6.78 12.10
C THR A 499 5.04 7.46 11.81
N GLU A 500 5.71 7.13 10.71
CA GLU A 500 6.97 7.79 10.30
C GLU A 500 6.76 9.30 10.12
N TYR A 501 5.72 9.72 9.37
CA TYR A 501 5.42 11.14 9.16
C TYR A 501 5.05 11.87 10.45
N LEU A 502 4.26 11.24 11.33
CA LEU A 502 3.94 11.82 12.63
C LEU A 502 5.18 11.97 13.51
N THR A 503 6.04 10.96 13.53
CA THR A 503 7.32 11.01 14.27
C THR A 503 8.18 12.16 13.79
N ASP A 504 8.34 12.29 12.48
CA ASP A 504 9.11 13.38 11.88
C ASP A 504 8.51 14.75 12.25
N ALA A 505 7.19 14.91 12.17
CA ALA A 505 6.50 16.14 12.51
C ALA A 505 6.70 16.51 13.99
N ILE A 506 6.62 15.53 14.88
CA ILE A 506 6.85 15.70 16.32
C ILE A 506 8.31 16.08 16.60
N GLN A 507 9.27 15.42 15.93
CA GLN A 507 10.69 15.75 16.10
C GLN A 507 11.01 17.17 15.63
N LEU A 508 10.52 17.56 14.45
CA LEU A 508 10.68 18.93 13.95
C LEU A 508 10.11 19.97 14.93
N THR A 509 8.93 19.70 15.49
CA THR A 509 8.33 20.58 16.50
C THR A 509 9.18 20.68 17.76
N ASN A 510 9.71 19.55 18.25
CA ASN A 510 10.58 19.55 19.44
C ASN A 510 11.90 20.26 19.19
N ASP A 511 12.52 20.08 18.05
CA ASP A 511 13.79 20.72 17.72
C ASP A 511 13.60 22.23 17.59
N GLU A 512 12.48 22.67 17.02
CA GLU A 512 12.14 24.09 16.93
C GLU A 512 11.89 24.70 18.31
N LEU A 513 11.16 24.01 19.20
CA LEU A 513 10.97 24.46 20.59
C LEU A 513 12.29 24.58 21.35
N LYS A 514 13.26 23.67 21.13
CA LYS A 514 14.59 23.74 21.72
C LYS A 514 15.38 24.94 21.21
N ASN A 515 15.30 25.22 19.88
CA ASN A 515 15.94 26.36 19.28
C ASN A 515 15.38 27.67 19.86
N GLN A 516 14.06 27.81 19.97
CA GLN A 516 13.40 28.97 20.58
C GLN A 516 13.80 29.15 22.04
N GLN A 517 13.91 28.06 22.82
CA GLN A 517 14.40 28.11 24.18
C GLN A 517 15.86 28.63 24.25
N ALA A 518 16.72 28.11 23.36
CA ALA A 518 18.12 28.54 23.31
C ALA A 518 18.25 30.02 22.92
N GLU A 519 17.47 30.49 21.95
CA GLU A 519 17.42 31.92 21.58
C GLU A 519 16.92 32.81 22.72
N MET A 520 15.90 32.37 23.46
CA MET A 520 15.41 33.07 24.65
C MET A 520 16.47 33.13 25.75
N GLU A 521 17.21 32.05 25.99
CA GLU A 521 18.30 32.02 26.96
C GLU A 521 19.45 32.97 26.54
N ASP A 522 19.80 32.99 25.25
CA ASP A 522 20.84 33.87 24.72
C ASP A 522 20.42 35.35 24.79
N THR A 523 19.18 35.66 24.45
CA THR A 523 18.60 36.99 24.59
C THR A 523 18.58 37.44 26.06
N ARG A 524 18.20 36.55 26.98
CA ARG A 524 18.23 36.80 28.42
C ARG A 524 19.65 37.09 28.90
N LYS A 525 20.64 36.34 28.41
CA LYS A 525 22.05 36.55 28.71
C LYS A 525 22.53 37.92 28.18
N GLN A 526 22.22 38.26 26.93
CA GLN A 526 22.56 39.54 26.33
C GLN A 526 21.95 40.71 27.09
N ILE A 527 20.69 40.61 27.52
CA ILE A 527 20.02 41.63 28.35
C ILE A 527 20.72 41.73 29.71
N HIS A 528 21.09 40.60 30.31
CA HIS A 528 21.81 40.58 31.57
C HIS A 528 23.19 41.24 31.44
N ASP A 529 23.95 40.91 30.41
CA ASP A 529 25.30 41.44 30.15
C ASP A 529 25.25 42.96 29.82
N ALA A 530 24.26 43.39 29.03
CA ALA A 530 24.03 44.82 28.74
C ALA A 530 23.63 45.60 30.00
N TYR A 531 22.83 44.99 30.88
CA TYR A 531 22.47 45.57 32.16
C TYR A 531 23.68 45.70 33.09
N GLN A 532 24.51 44.66 33.20
CA GLN A 532 25.76 44.63 33.95
C GLN A 532 26.75 45.70 33.48
N SER A 533 26.93 45.84 32.16
CA SER A 533 27.85 46.81 31.57
C SER A 533 27.40 48.30 31.73
N ARG A 534 26.11 48.57 31.70
CA ARG A 534 25.55 49.92 31.69
C ARG A 534 25.28 50.50 33.10
N TYR A 535 25.07 49.63 34.08
CA TYR A 535 24.68 50.01 35.43
C TYR A 535 25.55 49.40 36.54
N GLY A 536 26.85 49.14 36.21
CA GLY A 536 27.76 48.43 37.11
C GLY A 536 28.00 49.02 38.51
N SER A 537 27.69 50.30 38.72
CA SER A 537 27.68 50.93 40.07
C SER A 537 26.34 50.69 40.80
N LEU A 538 25.24 50.74 40.09
CA LEU A 538 23.91 50.42 40.63
C LEU A 538 23.75 48.96 40.97
N LEU A 539 24.40 48.07 40.20
CA LEU A 539 24.42 46.65 40.50
C LEU A 539 25.07 46.29 41.81
N LYS A 540 26.14 47.03 42.22
CA LYS A 540 26.75 46.83 43.54
C LYS A 540 25.81 47.15 44.70
N GLU A 541 24.96 48.18 44.54
CA GLU A 541 23.92 48.51 45.52
C GLU A 541 22.74 47.52 45.42
N ILE A 542 22.39 47.10 44.22
CA ILE A 542 21.35 46.09 43.98
C ILE A 542 21.83 44.72 44.44
N ASP A 543 23.07 44.33 44.18
CA ASP A 543 23.65 43.10 44.70
C ASP A 543 23.74 43.09 46.24
N ALA A 544 23.97 44.25 46.86
CA ALA A 544 23.88 44.36 48.32
C ALA A 544 22.44 44.17 48.81
N CYS A 545 21.45 44.66 48.05
CA CYS A 545 20.03 44.41 48.32
C CYS A 545 19.62 42.96 47.98
N PHE A 546 20.12 42.39 46.90
CA PHE A 546 19.87 41.00 46.50
C PHE A 546 20.50 39.98 47.42
N ASN A 547 21.68 40.30 47.99
CA ASN A 547 22.32 39.47 49.00
C ASN A 547 21.61 39.51 50.36
N ALA A 548 20.70 40.46 50.58
CA ALA A 548 19.83 40.49 51.74
C ALA A 548 18.58 39.60 51.59
N PHE A 549 18.27 39.17 50.35
CA PHE A 549 17.19 38.24 50.07
C PHE A 549 17.81 36.95 49.47
N SER A 550 17.37 35.76 49.90
CA SER A 550 17.84 34.54 49.30
C SER A 550 17.48 34.43 47.83
N LEU A 551 18.41 34.05 46.97
CA LEU A 551 18.19 33.88 45.51
C LEU A 551 17.00 32.95 45.21
N GLU A 552 16.63 32.07 46.13
CA GLU A 552 15.43 31.24 46.04
C GLU A 552 14.12 32.02 46.17
N GLU A 553 14.09 33.11 46.97
CA GLU A 553 12.89 33.92 47.20
C GLU A 553 12.54 34.84 45.99
N ILE A 554 13.52 35.20 45.16
CA ILE A 554 13.33 36.05 43.98
C ILE A 554 13.26 35.18 42.70
N GLY A 555 14.02 34.13 42.61
CA GLY A 555 14.03 33.25 41.45
C GLY A 555 12.70 32.49 41.27
N GLN A 556 12.09 32.07 42.36
CA GLN A 556 10.80 31.36 42.36
C GLN A 556 9.63 32.19 41.78
N PRO A 557 9.40 33.45 42.17
CA PRO A 557 8.36 34.28 41.57
C PRO A 557 8.59 34.54 40.07
N ILE A 558 9.81 34.86 39.64
CA ILE A 558 10.16 35.09 38.24
C ILE A 558 9.98 33.80 37.41
N THR A 559 10.41 32.67 37.92
CA THR A 559 10.20 31.36 37.29
C THR A 559 8.72 31.02 37.25
N ASN A 560 7.96 31.32 38.29
CA ASN A 560 6.53 31.09 38.34
C ASN A 560 5.76 32.04 37.40
N ASP A 561 6.15 33.33 37.30
CA ASP A 561 5.54 34.27 36.35
C ASP A 561 5.93 33.99 34.91
N PHE A 562 7.18 33.60 34.66
CA PHE A 562 7.62 33.11 33.35
C PHE A 562 6.89 31.82 32.94
N ASN A 563 6.78 30.86 33.83
CA ASN A 563 6.01 29.64 33.60
C ASN A 563 4.51 29.94 33.43
N ARG A 564 3.99 31.00 34.06
CA ARG A 564 2.61 31.48 33.94
C ARG A 564 2.38 32.22 32.62
N MET A 565 3.29 33.08 32.17
CA MET A 565 3.28 33.71 30.85
C MET A 565 3.43 32.68 29.73
N MET A 566 4.35 31.76 29.89
CA MET A 566 4.54 30.65 28.93
C MET A 566 3.35 29.68 28.93
N ALA A 567 2.56 29.61 30.01
CA ALA A 567 1.36 28.78 30.06
C ALA A 567 0.16 29.38 29.31
N ASP A 568 0.10 30.70 29.18
CA ASP A 568 -1.14 31.36 28.67
C ASP A 568 -1.23 31.53 27.15
N GLU A 569 -0.15 31.63 26.37
CA GLU A 569 -0.28 31.96 24.95
C GLU A 569 0.42 31.04 23.93
N ASN A 570 1.48 30.33 24.27
CA ASN A 570 2.25 29.53 23.29
C ASN A 570 2.46 28.07 23.64
N LEU A 571 2.10 27.63 24.83
CA LEU A 571 2.29 26.28 25.31
C LEU A 571 1.08 25.36 25.16
N ASN A 572 -0.01 25.87 24.59
CA ASN A 572 -1.22 25.08 24.37
C ASN A 572 -0.97 23.89 23.45
N PHE A 573 -0.06 24.04 22.47
CA PHE A 573 0.35 22.95 21.58
C PHE A 573 1.10 21.85 22.35
N THR A 574 2.14 22.21 23.09
CA THR A 574 2.96 21.24 23.81
C THR A 574 2.16 20.49 24.90
N ASN A 575 1.31 21.23 25.66
CA ASN A 575 0.45 20.61 26.67
C ASN A 575 -0.68 19.80 26.05
N ARG A 576 -1.24 20.23 24.92
CA ARG A 576 -2.31 19.52 24.22
C ARG A 576 -1.77 18.29 23.46
N ALA A 577 -0.60 18.37 22.83
CA ALA A 577 0.11 17.20 22.29
C ALA A 577 0.42 16.19 23.41
N LYS A 578 0.87 16.68 24.57
CA LYS A 578 1.10 15.86 25.77
C LYS A 578 -0.18 15.21 26.27
N GLU A 579 -1.32 15.93 26.33
CA GLU A 579 -2.61 15.38 26.72
C GLU A 579 -3.14 14.35 25.72
N ILE A 580 -2.93 14.55 24.42
CA ILE A 580 -3.31 13.61 23.37
C ILE A 580 -2.52 12.32 23.50
N VAL A 581 -1.19 12.43 23.63
CA VAL A 581 -0.32 11.25 23.85
C VAL A 581 -0.70 10.56 25.14
N LEU A 582 -0.95 11.30 26.24
CA LEU A 582 -1.40 10.76 27.52
C LEU A 582 -2.79 10.11 27.41
N THR A 583 -3.70 10.64 26.59
CA THR A 583 -5.03 10.07 26.38
C THR A 583 -4.93 8.76 25.60
N CYS A 584 -4.11 8.71 24.57
CA CYS A 584 -3.79 7.48 23.85
C CYS A 584 -3.12 6.43 24.76
N CYS A 585 -2.33 6.88 25.74
CA CYS A 585 -1.69 6.04 26.72
C CYS A 585 -2.59 5.66 27.91
N ARG A 586 -3.62 6.46 28.28
CA ARG A 586 -4.53 6.24 29.43
C ARG A 586 -5.35 4.97 29.33
N ASN A 587 -5.67 4.51 28.11
CA ASN A 587 -6.32 3.21 27.92
C ASN A 587 -5.50 2.02 28.41
N SER A 588 -4.25 2.24 28.85
CA SER A 588 -3.37 1.23 29.42
C SER A 588 -3.25 1.25 30.97
N ARG A 589 -4.09 1.98 31.69
CA ARG A 589 -4.19 1.99 33.17
C ARG A 589 -2.90 2.37 33.96
N LYS A 590 -2.15 3.38 33.55
CA LYS A 590 -1.04 3.87 34.37
C LYS A 590 -1.01 5.39 34.56
N GLU A 591 -1.13 5.79 35.82
CA GLU A 591 -1.19 7.15 36.31
C GLU A 591 0.15 7.89 36.44
N LYS A 592 1.27 7.36 35.92
CA LYS A 592 2.58 7.98 36.18
C LYS A 592 3.35 8.27 34.89
N TYR A 593 3.02 9.38 34.25
CA TYR A 593 3.95 10.04 33.34
C TYR A 593 4.38 11.38 33.97
N LYS A 594 5.44 11.38 34.75
CA LYS A 594 6.06 12.60 35.34
C LYS A 594 7.27 13.08 34.52
N THR A 595 7.46 12.53 33.33
CA THR A 595 8.59 12.87 32.47
C THR A 595 8.22 13.95 31.46
N GLY A 596 9.23 14.62 30.93
CA GLY A 596 9.06 15.69 29.98
C GLY A 596 8.24 15.29 28.73
N LEU A 597 7.76 16.28 27.98
CA LEU A 597 6.94 16.08 26.79
C LEU A 597 7.64 15.17 25.77
N ASP A 598 8.94 15.31 25.57
CA ASP A 598 9.72 14.54 24.61
C ASP A 598 9.65 13.03 24.87
N CYS A 599 9.81 12.61 26.12
CA CYS A 599 9.70 11.20 26.49
C CYS A 599 8.29 10.65 26.25
N GLN A 600 7.25 11.44 26.52
CA GLN A 600 5.86 11.00 26.33
C GLN A 600 5.48 10.87 24.88
N ILE A 601 5.93 11.80 24.00
CA ILE A 601 5.75 11.76 22.57
C ILE A 601 6.50 10.57 21.98
N GLN A 602 7.77 10.39 22.37
CA GLN A 602 8.59 9.26 21.91
C GLN A 602 7.95 7.92 22.26
N VAL A 603 7.44 7.74 23.48
CA VAL A 603 6.75 6.51 23.89
C VAL A 603 5.50 6.28 23.05
N GLY A 604 4.69 7.30 22.81
CA GLY A 604 3.51 7.20 21.95
C GLY A 604 3.88 6.79 20.52
N THR A 605 4.93 7.41 19.97
CA THR A 605 5.41 7.18 18.61
C THR A 605 6.06 5.81 18.46
N GLU A 606 6.92 5.40 19.39
CA GLU A 606 7.51 4.07 19.39
C GLU A 606 6.44 2.98 19.46
N ARG A 607 5.39 3.20 20.21
CA ARG A 607 4.24 2.33 20.25
C ARG A 607 3.59 2.18 18.89
N LEU A 608 3.27 3.27 18.23
CA LEU A 608 2.65 3.27 16.91
C LEU A 608 3.56 2.64 15.85
N SER A 609 4.87 2.89 15.92
CA SER A 609 5.84 2.35 14.95
C SER A 609 6.11 0.85 15.11
N LYS A 610 5.98 0.31 16.32
CA LYS A 610 6.25 -1.12 16.59
C LYS A 610 5.08 -2.05 16.30
N GLY A 611 3.91 -1.51 15.89
CA GLY A 611 2.72 -2.32 15.69
C GLY A 611 2.35 -3.09 16.97
N TYR A 612 1.37 -2.60 17.68
CA TYR A 612 1.07 -3.08 19.04
C TYR A 612 0.68 -4.53 19.12
N THR A 613 1.35 -5.25 20.03
CA THR A 613 0.73 -6.36 20.74
C THR A 613 0.14 -5.85 22.07
N GLU A 614 -0.86 -6.50 22.62
CA GLU A 614 -1.33 -6.20 23.98
C GLU A 614 -0.19 -6.31 25.00
N LYS A 615 0.72 -7.26 24.81
CA LYS A 615 1.90 -7.47 25.62
C LYS A 615 2.87 -6.29 25.55
N CYS A 616 3.20 -5.82 24.31
CA CYS A 616 4.08 -4.66 24.12
C CYS A 616 3.46 -3.42 24.75
N THR A 617 2.14 -3.23 24.66
CA THR A 617 1.44 -2.12 25.29
C THR A 617 1.60 -2.15 26.81
N LYS A 618 1.51 -3.33 27.44
CA LYS A 618 1.71 -3.51 28.89
C LYS A 618 3.17 -3.29 29.30
N ASP A 619 4.11 -3.77 28.48
CA ASP A 619 5.55 -3.66 28.79
C ASP A 619 6.04 -2.21 28.67
N VAL A 620 5.63 -1.46 27.64
CA VAL A 620 5.93 -0.02 27.50
C VAL A 620 5.26 0.78 28.62
N ALA A 621 4.05 0.40 29.05
CA ALA A 621 3.38 1.03 30.18
C ALA A 621 4.06 0.74 31.54
N ARG A 622 4.98 -0.24 31.61
CA ARG A 622 5.76 -0.60 32.81
C ARG A 622 7.13 0.05 32.88
N GLN A 623 7.63 0.57 31.77
CA GLN A 623 8.86 1.33 31.78
C GLN A 623 8.58 2.71 32.41
N ASP A 624 9.19 3.00 33.53
CA ASP A 624 9.20 4.34 34.11
C ASP A 624 10.06 5.23 33.21
N PHE A 625 9.42 6.11 32.49
CA PHE A 625 10.04 7.15 31.69
C PHE A 625 10.14 8.43 32.50
#